data_53ede990b5b6c0ac14099843de5707e4
#
_entry.id   53ede990b5b6c0ac14099843de5707e4
#
_cell.length_a   1.000
_cell.length_b   1.000
_cell.length_c   1.000
_cell.angle_alpha   90.00
_cell.angle_beta   90.00
_cell.angle_gamma   90.00
#
_symmetry.space_group_name_H-M   'P 1'
#
loop_
_entity.id
_entity.type
_entity.pdbx_description
1 polymer ?
#
loop_
_entity_poly.entity_id
_entity_poly.type
_entity_poly.pdbx_seq_one_letter_code
_entity_poly.pdbx_strand_id
1 'polypeptide(L)'
;MSGRWLSSAAVTHVMVALFAMGSWISVNSLWLELPVVVNVLPEGWNLPAYISVLIAFGNIGPIAVTITHHCAPGRLNERLVIHCIQVLAVVASGCLAVFWSHTVTIAKEERSLVFLLLTFVLSFVCCTSNVTFLPFMFSYPPQYIRTFFIGQGLSALFPCLVALGQGVSKLECKTLNSTVQPEYLKENFPAQNFFWFLCVMLSISALSFQALMQRQTESQENAPPQEPDTLAAEKNGEETHPLHNGGTPVSEDQVQVEEQPQTFWTQRNIYLLSLLAVSNALTNGVLPSVQSFSCLPYGTMTFHLSVVLANIANPLACFVAMFFVLRSSTGLGFLSLAGGVFAAYLLALAALSPCPPLLGNPAGGALVVISGIIFTGLFSYLKVVIGTLLHEAGHAALLWCGISIQAGSLIGALTMFPLVNVYHVFKQAQACVDNCSKQE
;
A
#
# COMPACT_ATOMS: atom_id res chain seq x y z
N MET A 1 -27.62 30.70 -7.01
CA MET A 1 -27.68 29.38 -6.31
C MET A 1 -26.69 28.34 -6.85
N SER A 2 -26.45 28.26 -8.17
CA SER A 2 -25.52 27.29 -8.79
C SER A 2 -24.06 27.35 -8.25
N GLY A 3 -23.48 28.50 -8.02
CA GLY A 3 -22.08 28.61 -7.58
C GLY A 3 -21.80 28.12 -6.16
N ARG A 4 -22.78 28.16 -5.26
CA ARG A 4 -22.63 27.71 -3.87
C ARG A 4 -22.65 26.17 -3.77
N TRP A 5 -23.43 25.51 -4.62
CA TRP A 5 -23.48 24.04 -4.72
C TRP A 5 -22.21 23.45 -5.33
N LEU A 6 -21.71 24.06 -6.40
CA LEU A 6 -20.44 23.66 -7.03
C LEU A 6 -19.25 23.82 -6.05
N SER A 7 -19.20 24.92 -5.29
CA SER A 7 -18.14 25.12 -4.29
C SER A 7 -18.21 24.09 -3.16
N SER A 8 -19.42 23.71 -2.71
CA SER A 8 -19.61 22.70 -1.66
C SER A 8 -19.19 21.30 -2.12
N ALA A 9 -19.53 20.87 -3.34
CA ALA A 9 -19.13 19.59 -3.90
C ALA A 9 -17.61 19.51 -4.12
N ALA A 10 -17.00 20.55 -4.68
CA ALA A 10 -15.56 20.62 -4.88
C ALA A 10 -14.77 20.51 -3.56
N VAL A 11 -15.21 21.19 -2.51
CA VAL A 11 -14.61 21.11 -1.18
C VAL A 11 -14.73 19.68 -0.63
N THR A 12 -15.86 19.00 -0.81
CA THR A 12 -16.02 17.61 -0.38
C THR A 12 -15.08 16.67 -1.13
N HIS A 13 -14.89 16.85 -2.45
CA HIS A 13 -13.91 16.09 -3.23
C HIS A 13 -12.49 16.28 -2.69
N VAL A 14 -12.08 17.51 -2.38
CA VAL A 14 -10.77 17.80 -1.80
C VAL A 14 -10.61 17.12 -0.44
N MET A 15 -11.62 17.24 0.45
CA MET A 15 -11.57 16.58 1.77
C MET A 15 -11.46 15.05 1.66
N VAL A 16 -12.21 14.44 0.74
CA VAL A 16 -12.16 13.00 0.51
C VAL A 16 -10.78 12.58 -0.01
N ALA A 17 -10.19 13.32 -0.94
CA ALA A 17 -8.84 13.03 -1.43
C ALA A 17 -7.77 13.14 -0.33
N LEU A 18 -7.85 14.19 0.51
CA LEU A 18 -6.94 14.41 1.63
C LEU A 18 -7.11 13.36 2.73
N PHE A 19 -8.35 12.95 3.02
CA PHE A 19 -8.64 11.84 3.94
C PHE A 19 -8.04 10.53 3.43
N ALA A 20 -8.30 10.17 2.17
CA ALA A 20 -7.82 8.94 1.56
C ALA A 20 -6.28 8.85 1.48
N MET A 21 -5.62 10.00 1.28
CA MET A 21 -4.15 10.08 1.25
C MET A 21 -3.52 9.56 2.55
N GLY A 22 -4.15 9.78 3.71
CA GLY A 22 -3.66 9.30 5.00
C GLY A 22 -3.60 7.77 5.13
N SER A 23 -4.23 7.00 4.22
CA SER A 23 -4.26 5.54 4.32
C SER A 23 -2.88 4.90 4.15
N TRP A 24 -2.13 5.26 3.10
CA TRP A 24 -0.85 4.61 2.75
C TRP A 24 0.39 5.52 2.87
N ILE A 25 0.21 6.80 3.15
CA ILE A 25 1.32 7.78 3.14
C ILE A 25 2.43 7.42 4.14
N SER A 26 2.10 6.83 5.29
CA SER A 26 3.08 6.47 6.31
C SER A 26 4.04 5.38 5.83
N VAL A 27 3.52 4.29 5.29
CA VAL A 27 4.35 3.19 4.78
C VAL A 27 5.12 3.62 3.53
N ASN A 28 4.49 4.33 2.60
CA ASN A 28 5.18 4.88 1.42
C ASN A 28 6.34 5.80 1.82
N SER A 29 6.14 6.66 2.83
CA SER A 29 7.18 7.55 3.35
C SER A 29 8.34 6.80 3.98
N LEU A 30 8.07 5.73 4.75
CA LEU A 30 9.13 4.91 5.33
C LEU A 30 9.99 4.24 4.27
N TRP A 31 9.38 3.73 3.19
CA TRP A 31 10.13 3.16 2.06
C TRP A 31 10.95 4.19 1.31
N LEU A 32 10.41 5.40 1.11
CA LEU A 32 11.11 6.48 0.39
C LEU A 32 12.30 7.03 1.16
N GLU A 33 12.23 7.06 2.50
CA GLU A 33 13.29 7.55 3.37
C GLU A 33 14.38 6.49 3.63
N LEU A 34 14.14 5.23 3.26
CA LEU A 34 15.09 4.13 3.43
C LEU A 34 16.53 4.45 2.95
N PRO A 35 16.73 5.03 1.73
CA PRO A 35 18.07 5.34 1.25
C PRO A 35 18.87 6.29 2.15
N VAL A 36 18.18 7.10 2.95
CA VAL A 36 18.80 8.01 3.91
C VAL A 36 19.02 7.31 5.25
N VAL A 37 17.99 6.70 5.81
CA VAL A 37 18.04 6.12 7.16
C VAL A 37 18.91 4.85 7.24
N VAL A 38 19.05 4.10 6.16
CA VAL A 38 19.87 2.87 6.10
C VAL A 38 21.35 3.12 6.37
N ASN A 39 21.83 4.33 6.12
CA ASN A 39 23.22 4.72 6.37
C ASN A 39 23.47 5.21 7.82
N VAL A 40 22.41 5.46 8.59
CA VAL A 40 22.47 6.03 9.94
C VAL A 40 22.10 5.00 11.00
N LEU A 41 21.08 4.17 10.72
CA LEU A 41 20.57 3.20 11.68
C LEU A 41 21.47 1.96 11.76
N PRO A 42 21.62 1.34 12.96
CA PRO A 42 22.52 0.21 13.17
C PRO A 42 22.14 -1.05 12.40
N GLU A 43 20.88 -1.24 12.03
CA GLU A 43 20.42 -2.35 11.19
C GLU A 43 20.99 -2.28 9.76
N GLY A 44 21.35 -1.07 9.30
CA GLY A 44 22.01 -0.86 8.01
C GLY A 44 21.23 -1.47 6.84
N TRP A 45 21.92 -2.20 5.99
CA TRP A 45 21.34 -2.80 4.78
C TRP A 45 20.27 -3.86 5.04
N ASN A 46 20.16 -4.35 6.27
CA ASN A 46 19.14 -5.32 6.69
C ASN A 46 17.80 -4.64 7.02
N LEU A 47 17.79 -3.30 7.22
CA LEU A 47 16.62 -2.53 7.63
C LEU A 47 15.36 -2.78 6.76
N PRO A 48 15.45 -2.90 5.41
CA PRO A 48 14.31 -3.22 4.57
C PRO A 48 13.63 -4.55 4.92
N ALA A 49 14.39 -5.56 5.34
CA ALA A 49 13.83 -6.85 5.76
C ALA A 49 13.05 -6.72 7.07
N TYR A 50 13.54 -5.93 8.03
CA TYR A 50 12.81 -5.62 9.25
C TYR A 50 11.50 -4.90 8.95
N ILE A 51 11.52 -3.86 8.11
CA ILE A 51 10.33 -3.09 7.72
C ILE A 51 9.31 -4.00 7.02
N SER A 52 9.73 -4.87 6.11
CA SER A 52 8.84 -5.82 5.42
C SER A 52 8.08 -6.71 6.39
N VAL A 53 8.77 -7.25 7.41
CA VAL A 53 8.16 -8.09 8.46
C VAL A 53 7.23 -7.27 9.34
N LEU A 54 7.61 -6.06 9.73
CA LEU A 54 6.77 -5.18 10.56
C LEU A 54 5.48 -4.78 9.83
N ILE A 55 5.55 -4.52 8.52
CA ILE A 55 4.35 -4.25 7.70
C ILE A 55 3.47 -5.51 7.63
N ALA A 56 4.07 -6.69 7.46
CA ALA A 56 3.32 -7.95 7.45
C ALA A 56 2.58 -8.18 8.78
N PHE A 57 3.22 -7.93 9.92
CA PHE A 57 2.59 -7.99 11.25
C PHE A 57 1.57 -6.87 11.47
N GLY A 58 1.68 -5.72 10.80
CA GLY A 58 0.67 -4.66 10.83
C GLY A 58 -0.74 -5.14 10.45
N ASN A 59 -0.85 -6.27 9.72
CA ASN A 59 -2.14 -6.88 9.36
C ASN A 59 -2.91 -7.50 10.56
N ILE A 60 -2.34 -7.52 11.74
CA ILE A 60 -3.07 -7.84 12.97
C ILE A 60 -4.25 -6.87 13.16
N GLY A 61 -4.10 -5.59 12.74
CA GLY A 61 -5.17 -4.59 12.81
C GLY A 61 -6.42 -4.95 11.98
N PRO A 62 -6.29 -5.15 10.66
CA PRO A 62 -7.38 -5.62 9.82
C PRO A 62 -8.04 -6.91 10.32
N ILE A 63 -7.24 -7.88 10.78
CA ILE A 63 -7.74 -9.14 11.33
C ILE A 63 -8.61 -8.86 12.56
N ALA A 64 -8.13 -8.05 13.51
CA ALA A 64 -8.87 -7.69 14.72
C ALA A 64 -10.19 -6.99 14.40
N VAL A 65 -10.19 -6.01 13.47
CA VAL A 65 -11.40 -5.32 13.01
C VAL A 65 -12.39 -6.29 12.38
N THR A 66 -11.92 -7.16 11.48
CA THR A 66 -12.76 -8.13 10.77
C THR A 66 -13.38 -9.15 11.74
N ILE A 67 -12.59 -9.70 12.67
CA ILE A 67 -13.09 -10.63 13.71
C ILE A 67 -14.13 -9.92 14.58
N THR A 68 -13.89 -8.68 15.02
CA THR A 68 -14.84 -7.92 15.85
C THR A 68 -16.14 -7.67 15.10
N HIS A 69 -16.07 -7.35 13.82
CA HIS A 69 -17.27 -7.16 12.98
C HIS A 69 -18.10 -8.45 12.84
N HIS A 70 -17.41 -9.61 12.75
CA HIS A 70 -18.06 -10.91 12.61
C HIS A 70 -18.63 -11.42 13.93
N CYS A 71 -17.86 -11.33 15.04
CA CYS A 71 -18.25 -11.88 16.35
C CYS A 71 -19.18 -10.97 17.14
N ALA A 72 -19.17 -9.67 16.88
CA ALA A 72 -19.99 -8.69 17.60
C ALA A 72 -20.56 -7.62 16.63
N PRO A 73 -21.48 -8.02 15.71
CA PRO A 73 -22.03 -7.10 14.73
C PRO A 73 -22.73 -5.92 15.43
N GLY A 74 -22.46 -4.70 14.94
CA GLY A 74 -23.03 -3.45 15.48
C GLY A 74 -22.36 -2.90 16.74
N ARG A 75 -21.40 -3.58 17.36
CA ARG A 75 -20.63 -3.05 18.51
C ARG A 75 -19.45 -2.17 18.10
N LEU A 76 -18.89 -2.40 16.91
CA LEU A 76 -17.76 -1.62 16.42
C LEU A 76 -18.25 -0.30 15.82
N ASN A 77 -17.90 0.80 16.44
CA ASN A 77 -18.12 2.12 15.85
C ASN A 77 -16.98 2.42 14.89
N GLU A 78 -17.19 2.23 13.57
CA GLU A 78 -16.17 2.45 12.54
C GLU A 78 -15.59 3.86 12.58
N ARG A 79 -16.42 4.87 12.86
CA ARG A 79 -15.98 6.28 12.98
C ARG A 79 -14.99 6.47 14.12
N LEU A 80 -15.24 5.81 15.27
CA LEU A 80 -14.32 5.85 16.41
C LEU A 80 -13.00 5.15 16.09
N VAL A 81 -13.05 4.00 15.42
CA VAL A 81 -11.82 3.27 15.00
C VAL A 81 -10.99 4.14 14.08
N ILE A 82 -11.59 4.76 13.05
CA ILE A 82 -10.89 5.67 12.14
C ILE A 82 -10.24 6.81 12.91
N HIS A 83 -10.93 7.39 13.85
CA HIS A 83 -10.41 8.46 14.70
C HIS A 83 -9.20 8.02 15.51
N CYS A 84 -9.32 6.88 16.21
CA CYS A 84 -8.24 6.32 17.02
C CYS A 84 -6.99 6.04 16.19
N ILE A 85 -7.13 5.40 15.01
CA ILE A 85 -5.98 5.09 14.17
C ILE A 85 -5.35 6.35 13.55
N GLN A 86 -6.12 7.39 13.22
CA GLN A 86 -5.58 8.65 12.71
C GLN A 86 -4.83 9.42 13.80
N VAL A 87 -5.36 9.51 15.01
CA VAL A 87 -4.65 10.11 16.15
C VAL A 87 -3.37 9.35 16.45
N LEU A 88 -3.43 8.02 16.46
CA LEU A 88 -2.27 7.15 16.64
C LEU A 88 -1.20 7.39 15.56
N ALA A 89 -1.61 7.55 14.29
CA ALA A 89 -0.71 7.86 13.18
C ALA A 89 0.00 9.20 13.35
N VAL A 90 -0.74 10.26 13.73
CA VAL A 90 -0.18 11.60 13.96
C VAL A 90 0.82 11.57 15.12
N VAL A 91 0.45 10.95 16.24
CA VAL A 91 1.34 10.84 17.40
C VAL A 91 2.59 10.03 17.04
N ALA A 92 2.44 8.87 16.40
CA ALA A 92 3.56 8.01 16.03
C ALA A 92 4.50 8.70 15.03
N SER A 93 3.97 9.43 14.04
CA SER A 93 4.81 10.16 13.08
C SER A 93 5.52 11.36 13.71
N GLY A 94 4.90 12.05 14.66
CA GLY A 94 5.55 13.10 15.45
C GLY A 94 6.67 12.55 16.33
N CYS A 95 6.43 11.42 17.02
CA CYS A 95 7.48 10.72 17.76
C CYS A 95 8.60 10.24 16.83
N LEU A 96 8.26 9.74 15.63
CA LEU A 96 9.26 9.33 14.65
C LEU A 96 10.14 10.51 14.22
N ALA A 97 9.56 11.69 13.97
CA ALA A 97 10.31 12.88 13.60
C ALA A 97 11.33 13.31 14.68
N VAL A 98 11.03 13.03 15.94
CA VAL A 98 11.93 13.41 17.07
C VAL A 98 12.93 12.31 17.39
N PHE A 99 12.51 11.04 17.38
CA PHE A 99 13.27 9.91 17.95
C PHE A 99 13.77 8.90 16.91
N TRP A 100 13.69 9.17 15.61
CA TRP A 100 14.04 8.21 14.54
C TRP A 100 15.46 7.66 14.64
N SER A 101 16.43 8.46 15.11
CA SER A 101 17.84 8.09 15.21
C SER A 101 18.25 7.56 16.61
N HIS A 102 17.29 7.44 17.55
CA HIS A 102 17.56 6.92 18.87
C HIS A 102 17.88 5.43 18.86
N THR A 103 19.06 5.06 19.35
CA THR A 103 19.50 3.67 19.50
C THR A 103 19.46 3.24 20.96
N VAL A 104 19.20 1.95 21.18
CA VAL A 104 19.20 1.30 22.49
C VAL A 104 20.11 0.08 22.42
N THR A 105 20.98 -0.08 23.41
CA THR A 105 21.87 -1.25 23.48
C THR A 105 21.12 -2.43 24.08
N ILE A 106 20.89 -3.47 23.28
CA ILE A 106 20.25 -4.73 23.69
C ILE A 106 21.24 -5.87 23.43
N ALA A 107 21.51 -6.67 24.47
CA ALA A 107 22.41 -7.81 24.39
C ALA A 107 23.81 -7.48 23.81
N LYS A 108 24.35 -6.28 24.11
CA LYS A 108 25.63 -5.73 23.62
C LYS A 108 25.62 -5.25 22.16
N GLU A 109 24.48 -5.26 21.47
CA GLU A 109 24.33 -4.69 20.14
C GLU A 109 23.45 -3.44 20.19
N GLU A 110 23.83 -2.42 19.43
CA GLU A 110 22.96 -1.27 19.23
C GLU A 110 21.81 -1.62 18.31
N ARG A 111 20.60 -1.18 18.66
CA ARG A 111 19.38 -1.40 17.89
C ARG A 111 18.53 -0.13 17.84
N SER A 112 17.91 0.14 16.72
CA SER A 112 16.97 1.25 16.56
C SER A 112 15.53 0.86 16.97
N LEU A 113 15.40 0.38 18.23
CA LEU A 113 14.12 -0.18 18.71
C LEU A 113 12.96 0.81 18.59
N VAL A 114 13.21 2.10 18.87
CA VAL A 114 12.20 3.15 18.80
C VAL A 114 11.71 3.32 17.36
N PHE A 115 12.63 3.39 16.39
CA PHE A 115 12.30 3.46 14.97
C PHE A 115 11.46 2.25 14.54
N LEU A 116 11.89 1.04 14.89
CA LEU A 116 11.19 -0.21 14.53
C LEU A 116 9.79 -0.28 15.15
N LEU A 117 9.64 0.12 16.43
CA LEU A 117 8.34 0.15 17.10
C LEU A 117 7.39 1.16 16.45
N LEU A 118 7.86 2.37 16.17
CA LEU A 118 7.06 3.41 15.49
C LEU A 118 6.70 3.00 14.06
N THR A 119 7.62 2.34 13.35
CA THR A 119 7.35 1.73 12.03
C THR A 119 6.25 0.68 12.12
N PHE A 120 6.26 -0.18 13.14
CA PHE A 120 5.19 -1.16 13.37
C PHE A 120 3.85 -0.47 13.61
N VAL A 121 3.81 0.56 14.47
CA VAL A 121 2.58 1.32 14.76
C VAL A 121 2.03 1.98 13.48
N LEU A 122 2.87 2.63 12.69
CA LEU A 122 2.47 3.25 11.42
C LEU A 122 2.00 2.21 10.41
N SER A 123 2.63 1.04 10.37
CA SER A 123 2.20 -0.09 9.52
C SER A 123 0.85 -0.66 9.97
N PHE A 124 0.63 -0.80 11.27
CA PHE A 124 -0.64 -1.23 11.85
C PHE A 124 -1.77 -0.28 11.46
N VAL A 125 -1.55 1.04 11.57
CA VAL A 125 -2.52 2.06 11.15
C VAL A 125 -2.80 1.96 9.65
N CYS A 126 -1.75 1.87 8.83
CA CYS A 126 -1.86 1.77 7.38
C CYS A 126 -2.67 0.53 6.96
N CYS A 127 -2.36 -0.64 7.51
CA CYS A 127 -3.09 -1.87 7.20
C CYS A 127 -4.55 -1.80 7.66
N THR A 128 -4.82 -1.23 8.86
CA THR A 128 -6.18 -1.10 9.41
C THR A 128 -7.03 -0.14 8.58
N SER A 129 -6.44 0.90 8.01
CA SER A 129 -7.16 1.85 7.16
C SER A 129 -7.80 1.21 5.93
N ASN A 130 -7.24 0.11 5.41
CA ASN A 130 -7.81 -0.61 4.26
C ASN A 130 -9.20 -1.19 4.53
N VAL A 131 -9.45 -1.63 5.77
CA VAL A 131 -10.72 -2.25 6.16
C VAL A 131 -11.69 -1.28 6.86
N THR A 132 -11.26 -0.03 7.08
CA THR A 132 -12.07 0.98 7.77
C THR A 132 -12.43 2.18 6.90
N PHE A 133 -11.48 2.71 6.11
CA PHE A 133 -11.71 3.93 5.33
C PHE A 133 -12.66 3.71 4.15
N LEU A 134 -12.50 2.62 3.43
CA LEU A 134 -13.34 2.33 2.27
C LEU A 134 -14.80 2.03 2.67
N PRO A 135 -15.11 1.20 3.68
CA PRO A 135 -16.49 1.04 4.19
C PRO A 135 -17.12 2.35 4.61
N PHE A 136 -16.40 3.22 5.30
CA PHE A 136 -16.89 4.55 5.66
C PHE A 136 -17.32 5.36 4.41
N MET A 137 -16.59 5.24 3.30
CA MET A 137 -16.92 5.93 2.05
C MET A 137 -18.18 5.40 1.36
N PHE A 138 -18.69 4.21 1.68
CA PHE A 138 -19.98 3.75 1.18
C PHE A 138 -21.18 4.59 1.66
N SER A 139 -20.99 5.36 2.74
CA SER A 139 -21.98 6.35 3.19
C SER A 139 -22.09 7.57 2.26
N TYR A 140 -21.17 7.70 1.28
CA TYR A 140 -21.12 8.82 0.35
C TYR A 140 -21.53 8.40 -1.08
N PRO A 141 -22.02 9.32 -1.91
CA PRO A 141 -22.32 9.03 -3.33
C PRO A 141 -21.13 8.44 -4.09
N PRO A 142 -21.36 7.55 -5.09
CA PRO A 142 -20.31 6.83 -5.81
C PRO A 142 -19.24 7.71 -6.45
N GLN A 143 -19.56 8.95 -6.79
CA GLN A 143 -18.60 9.92 -7.34
C GLN A 143 -17.42 10.20 -6.39
N TYR A 144 -17.64 10.17 -5.07
CA TYR A 144 -16.58 10.40 -4.08
C TYR A 144 -15.68 9.20 -3.88
N ILE A 145 -16.14 7.98 -4.19
CA ILE A 145 -15.32 6.77 -4.13
C ILE A 145 -14.17 6.85 -5.17
N ARG A 146 -14.43 7.39 -6.37
CA ARG A 146 -13.37 7.64 -7.35
C ARG A 146 -12.32 8.62 -6.84
N THR A 147 -12.76 9.67 -6.17
CA THR A 147 -11.87 10.66 -5.56
C THR A 147 -11.05 10.07 -4.41
N PHE A 148 -11.63 9.14 -3.65
CA PHE A 148 -10.93 8.39 -2.62
C PHE A 148 -9.75 7.59 -3.21
N PHE A 149 -9.94 6.86 -4.31
CA PHE A 149 -8.84 6.15 -4.98
C PHE A 149 -7.77 7.09 -5.55
N ILE A 150 -8.16 8.26 -6.06
CA ILE A 150 -7.18 9.30 -6.45
C ILE A 150 -6.35 9.73 -5.25
N GLY A 151 -6.99 9.99 -4.10
CA GLY A 151 -6.31 10.33 -2.86
C GLY A 151 -5.33 9.26 -2.39
N GLN A 152 -5.70 7.98 -2.50
CA GLN A 152 -4.78 6.87 -2.22
C GLN A 152 -3.55 6.90 -3.14
N GLY A 153 -3.71 7.20 -4.44
CA GLY A 153 -2.58 7.37 -5.36
C GLY A 153 -1.67 8.54 -4.96
N LEU A 154 -2.25 9.65 -4.49
CA LEU A 154 -1.50 10.81 -4.00
C LEU A 154 -0.67 10.49 -2.75
N SER A 155 -1.04 9.47 -1.97
CA SER A 155 -0.27 9.02 -0.80
C SER A 155 1.15 8.55 -1.11
N ALA A 156 1.40 8.10 -2.34
CA ALA A 156 2.74 7.77 -2.82
C ALA A 156 3.41 8.96 -3.52
N LEU A 157 2.63 9.74 -4.30
CA LEU A 157 3.18 10.80 -5.15
C LEU A 157 3.78 11.95 -4.33
N PHE A 158 3.08 12.47 -3.32
CA PHE A 158 3.59 13.61 -2.54
C PHE A 158 4.90 13.29 -1.80
N PRO A 159 5.03 12.17 -1.06
CA PRO A 159 6.31 11.80 -0.47
C PRO A 159 7.42 11.60 -1.51
N CYS A 160 7.11 11.07 -2.71
CA CYS A 160 8.08 10.94 -3.80
C CYS A 160 8.65 12.30 -4.23
N LEU A 161 7.81 13.32 -4.39
CA LEU A 161 8.24 14.66 -4.77
C LEU A 161 9.15 15.28 -3.69
N VAL A 162 8.81 15.06 -2.41
CA VAL A 162 9.62 15.54 -1.29
C VAL A 162 10.95 14.80 -1.22
N ALA A 163 10.96 13.47 -1.41
CA ALA A 163 12.17 12.67 -1.42
C ALA A 163 13.11 13.04 -2.59
N LEU A 164 12.56 13.36 -3.77
CA LEU A 164 13.36 13.89 -4.90
C LEU A 164 14.00 15.24 -4.56
N GLY A 165 13.27 16.11 -3.87
CA GLY A 165 13.80 17.40 -3.41
C GLY A 165 14.86 17.26 -2.31
N GLN A 166 14.74 16.23 -1.46
CA GLN A 166 15.72 15.91 -0.42
C GLN A 166 17.04 15.40 -1.02
N GLY A 167 16.94 14.54 -2.01
CA GLY A 167 18.09 13.82 -2.52
C GLY A 167 18.63 12.79 -1.54
N VAL A 168 19.86 12.33 -1.78
CA VAL A 168 20.54 11.39 -0.87
C VAL A 168 21.99 11.81 -0.67
N SER A 169 22.54 11.40 0.47
CA SER A 169 23.95 11.56 0.78
C SER A 169 24.81 10.89 -0.28
N LYS A 170 25.75 11.63 -0.86
CA LYS A 170 26.78 11.07 -1.75
C LYS A 170 27.95 10.59 -0.93
N LEU A 171 28.39 9.37 -1.17
CA LEU A 171 29.60 8.82 -0.55
C LEU A 171 30.83 9.35 -1.32
N GLU A 172 31.67 10.13 -0.65
CA GLU A 172 33.01 10.51 -1.14
C GLU A 172 34.09 9.85 -0.29
N CYS A 173 35.01 9.18 -0.95
CA CYS A 173 36.14 8.54 -0.28
C CYS A 173 37.30 9.54 -0.20
N LYS A 174 37.51 10.15 0.97
CA LYS A 174 38.65 11.05 1.21
C LYS A 174 39.81 10.31 1.85
N THR A 175 41.00 10.49 1.30
CA THR A 175 42.26 10.02 1.89
C THR A 175 42.71 11.03 2.96
N LEU A 176 42.59 10.63 4.22
CA LEU A 176 43.13 11.40 5.34
C LEU A 176 44.23 10.56 6.02
N ASN A 177 45.44 11.08 6.12
CA ASN A 177 46.58 10.43 6.78
C ASN A 177 46.83 8.96 6.36
N SER A 178 46.83 8.69 5.04
CA SER A 178 47.03 7.33 4.44
C SER A 178 45.88 6.33 4.71
N THR A 179 44.80 6.74 5.35
CA THR A 179 43.59 5.93 5.48
C THR A 179 42.46 6.56 4.66
N VAL A 180 41.75 5.71 3.88
CA VAL A 180 40.57 6.14 3.12
C VAL A 180 39.37 6.10 4.07
N GLN A 181 38.80 7.26 4.35
CA GLN A 181 37.60 7.38 5.19
C GLN A 181 36.39 7.75 4.35
N PRO A 182 35.24 7.10 4.57
CA PRO A 182 34.00 7.49 3.92
C PRO A 182 33.48 8.79 4.50
N GLU A 183 33.26 9.80 3.67
CA GLU A 183 32.57 11.02 4.01
C GLU A 183 31.24 11.07 3.26
N TYR A 184 30.14 11.16 4.00
CA TYR A 184 28.80 11.32 3.42
C TYR A 184 28.49 12.80 3.27
N LEU A 185 28.41 13.29 2.02
CA LEU A 185 27.88 14.62 1.74
C LEU A 185 26.40 14.64 2.16
N LYS A 186 26.01 15.67 2.90
CA LYS A 186 24.65 15.77 3.43
C LYS A 186 23.62 15.93 2.31
N GLU A 187 22.47 15.32 2.53
CA GLU A 187 21.22 15.57 1.80
C GLU A 187 20.81 17.06 1.95
N ASN A 188 19.93 17.56 1.05
CA ASN A 188 19.47 18.94 1.08
C ASN A 188 18.76 19.32 2.39
N PHE A 189 18.08 18.35 3.01
CA PHE A 189 17.50 18.47 4.34
C PHE A 189 17.47 17.10 5.04
N PRO A 190 17.57 17.07 6.40
CA PRO A 190 17.68 15.83 7.16
C PRO A 190 16.37 15.02 7.16
N ALA A 191 16.47 13.71 7.41
CA ALA A 191 15.35 12.77 7.55
C ALA A 191 14.29 13.27 8.55
N GLN A 192 14.72 13.98 9.60
CA GLN A 192 13.82 14.60 10.59
C GLN A 192 12.77 15.50 9.93
N ASN A 193 13.17 16.33 8.95
CA ASN A 193 12.25 17.23 8.24
C ASN A 193 11.28 16.46 7.37
N PHE A 194 11.72 15.35 6.78
CA PHE A 194 10.85 14.46 6.02
C PHE A 194 9.79 13.81 6.92
N PHE A 195 10.15 13.36 8.11
CA PHE A 195 9.18 12.82 9.07
C PHE A 195 8.23 13.88 9.63
N TRP A 196 8.67 15.14 9.79
CA TRP A 196 7.77 16.26 10.11
C TRP A 196 6.77 16.52 8.96
N PHE A 197 7.23 16.48 7.71
CA PHE A 197 6.33 16.54 6.55
C PHE A 197 5.26 15.42 6.63
N LEU A 198 5.66 14.19 6.92
CA LEU A 198 4.74 13.07 7.11
C LEU A 198 3.70 13.36 8.23
N CYS A 199 4.15 13.87 9.36
CA CYS A 199 3.28 14.24 10.49
C CYS A 199 2.24 15.31 10.09
N VAL A 200 2.65 16.33 9.35
CA VAL A 200 1.74 17.37 8.82
C VAL A 200 0.72 16.78 7.87
N MET A 201 1.12 15.91 6.94
CA MET A 201 0.21 15.28 5.98
C MET A 201 -0.81 14.36 6.65
N LEU A 202 -0.39 13.59 7.65
CA LEU A 202 -1.31 12.77 8.47
C LEU A 202 -2.28 13.63 9.30
N SER A 203 -1.81 14.77 9.83
CA SER A 203 -2.66 15.73 10.53
C SER A 203 -3.72 16.34 9.59
N ILE A 204 -3.33 16.70 8.36
CA ILE A 204 -4.27 17.20 7.33
C ILE A 204 -5.31 16.13 7.01
N SER A 205 -4.91 14.85 6.88
CA SER A 205 -5.84 13.75 6.66
C SER A 205 -6.83 13.59 7.81
N ALA A 206 -6.36 13.65 9.06
CA ALA A 206 -7.22 13.56 10.23
C ALA A 206 -8.21 14.74 10.34
N LEU A 207 -7.76 15.95 10.07
CA LEU A 207 -8.64 17.14 10.04
C LEU A 207 -9.68 17.06 8.92
N SER A 208 -9.29 16.52 7.75
CA SER A 208 -10.21 16.30 6.63
C SER A 208 -11.30 15.29 6.97
N PHE A 209 -10.97 14.22 7.71
CA PHE A 209 -11.96 13.27 8.22
C PHE A 209 -12.94 13.94 9.19
N GLN A 210 -12.44 14.74 10.13
CA GLN A 210 -13.30 15.50 11.05
C GLN A 210 -14.28 16.42 10.32
N ALA A 211 -13.77 17.15 9.33
CA ALA A 211 -14.61 18.04 8.53
C ALA A 211 -15.67 17.28 7.71
N LEU A 212 -15.34 16.08 7.19
CA LEU A 212 -16.30 15.20 6.52
C LEU A 212 -17.38 14.74 7.48
N MET A 213 -17.02 14.37 8.71
CA MET A 213 -17.96 13.96 9.76
C MET A 213 -18.93 15.08 10.15
N GLN A 214 -18.41 16.30 10.37
CA GLN A 214 -19.25 17.47 10.71
C GLN A 214 -20.27 17.77 9.62
N ARG A 215 -19.83 17.77 8.34
CA ARG A 215 -20.72 17.97 7.20
C ARG A 215 -21.80 16.91 7.07
N GLN A 216 -21.47 15.66 7.39
CA GLN A 216 -22.46 14.57 7.36
C GLN A 216 -23.54 14.78 8.45
N THR A 217 -23.13 15.20 9.65
CA THR A 217 -24.04 15.52 10.75
C THR A 217 -24.94 16.69 10.40
N GLU A 218 -24.38 17.80 9.90
CA GLU A 218 -25.14 18.97 9.46
C GLU A 218 -26.15 18.64 8.34
N SER A 219 -25.80 17.75 7.43
CA SER A 219 -26.70 17.31 6.35
C SER A 219 -27.86 16.45 6.88
N GLN A 220 -27.63 15.64 7.92
CA GLN A 220 -28.68 14.85 8.56
C GLN A 220 -29.63 15.75 9.41
N GLU A 221 -29.09 16.75 10.09
CA GLU A 221 -29.87 17.67 10.92
C GLU A 221 -30.75 18.62 10.09
N ASN A 222 -30.28 18.99 8.86
CA ASN A 222 -31.01 19.85 7.93
C ASN A 222 -31.92 19.07 6.95
N ALA A 223 -31.99 17.75 7.03
CA ALA A 223 -32.96 16.96 6.28
C ALA A 223 -34.36 17.18 6.88
N PRO A 224 -35.40 17.52 6.06
CA PRO A 224 -36.77 17.64 6.57
C PRO A 224 -37.16 16.32 7.22
N PRO A 225 -37.92 16.36 8.34
CA PRO A 225 -38.43 15.16 8.98
C PRO A 225 -39.14 14.31 7.94
N GLN A 226 -38.72 13.10 7.70
CA GLN A 226 -39.51 12.14 6.94
C GLN A 226 -40.78 11.91 7.75
N GLU A 227 -41.93 12.34 7.23
CA GLU A 227 -43.22 11.92 7.75
C GLU A 227 -43.22 10.38 7.78
N PRO A 228 -43.62 9.77 8.91
CA PRO A 228 -43.82 8.33 8.94
C PRO A 228 -44.88 7.95 7.94
N ASP A 229 -44.55 7.10 6.98
CA ASP A 229 -45.49 6.44 6.08
C ASP A 229 -46.56 5.71 6.92
N THR A 230 -47.64 6.41 7.27
CA THR A 230 -48.88 5.85 7.76
C THR A 230 -49.70 5.36 6.57
N LEU A 231 -49.29 4.26 5.98
CA LEU A 231 -50.09 3.49 5.05
C LEU A 231 -49.97 1.99 5.33
N ALA A 232 -50.50 1.60 6.49
CA ALA A 232 -50.80 0.20 6.73
C ALA A 232 -51.93 0.11 7.77
N ALA A 233 -53.16 0.32 7.35
CA ALA A 233 -54.32 -0.33 7.95
C ALA A 233 -55.62 0.25 7.33
N GLU A 234 -56.09 -0.32 6.27
CA GLU A 234 -57.51 -0.49 6.10
C GLU A 234 -57.78 -1.77 5.29
N LYS A 235 -58.06 -2.82 6.05
CA LYS A 235 -58.78 -4.00 5.58
C LYS A 235 -60.24 -3.72 5.89
N ASN A 236 -61.13 -3.86 4.90
CA ASN A 236 -62.29 -4.75 4.94
C ASN A 236 -63.36 -4.30 3.95
N GLY A 237 -63.86 -5.27 3.21
CA GLY A 237 -65.25 -5.39 2.86
C GLY A 237 -65.56 -4.90 1.45
N GLU A 238 -65.82 -5.74 0.55
CA GLU A 238 -67.08 -6.38 0.19
C GLU A 238 -67.10 -6.74 -1.31
N GLU A 239 -67.59 -7.92 -1.58
CA GLU A 239 -67.85 -8.53 -2.87
C GLU A 239 -68.69 -7.69 -3.81
N THR A 240 -68.43 -7.79 -5.11
CA THR A 240 -69.42 -8.17 -6.11
C THR A 240 -68.77 -8.41 -7.50
N HIS A 241 -68.97 -9.57 -8.05
CA HIS A 241 -68.87 -9.97 -9.45
C HIS A 241 -70.05 -9.37 -10.28
N PRO A 242 -70.13 -9.47 -11.61
CA PRO A 242 -69.21 -10.04 -12.62
C PRO A 242 -69.23 -9.33 -14.02
N LEU A 243 -68.51 -9.96 -14.96
CA LEU A 243 -68.77 -10.13 -16.42
C LEU A 243 -67.96 -9.32 -17.46
N HIS A 244 -67.05 -10.08 -18.12
CA HIS A 244 -66.97 -10.31 -19.55
C HIS A 244 -66.19 -9.30 -20.44
N ASN A 245 -65.06 -9.63 -20.95
CA ASN A 245 -64.70 -10.04 -22.31
C ASN A 245 -63.22 -9.87 -22.66
N GLY A 246 -62.64 -10.96 -23.08
CA GLY A 246 -61.89 -11.10 -24.31
C GLY A 246 -60.56 -10.33 -24.44
N GLY A 247 -59.45 -10.99 -24.22
CA GLY A 247 -58.11 -10.55 -24.66
C GLY A 247 -57.09 -11.59 -24.27
N THR A 248 -56.56 -12.28 -25.29
CA THR A 248 -55.51 -13.30 -25.23
C THR A 248 -54.39 -13.08 -24.24
N PRO A 249 -53.96 -14.09 -23.47
CA PRO A 249 -52.80 -14.00 -22.63
C PRO A 249 -51.54 -14.11 -23.50
N VAL A 250 -50.80 -13.05 -23.58
CA VAL A 250 -49.37 -13.12 -23.93
C VAL A 250 -48.66 -13.68 -22.69
N SER A 251 -48.22 -14.92 -22.82
CA SER A 251 -47.35 -15.56 -21.85
C SER A 251 -46.02 -14.78 -21.78
N GLU A 252 -45.89 -13.92 -20.78
CA GLU A 252 -44.57 -13.52 -20.25
C GLU A 252 -43.97 -14.75 -19.56
N ASP A 253 -43.21 -15.53 -20.32
CA ASP A 253 -42.19 -16.42 -19.73
C ASP A 253 -41.22 -15.56 -18.92
N GLN A 254 -41.52 -15.42 -17.65
CA GLN A 254 -40.51 -15.10 -16.68
C GLN A 254 -39.55 -16.28 -16.66
N VAL A 255 -38.51 -16.18 -17.50
CA VAL A 255 -37.29 -16.97 -17.31
C VAL A 255 -36.72 -16.56 -15.98
N GLN A 256 -37.12 -17.26 -14.93
CA GLN A 256 -36.34 -17.35 -13.71
C GLN A 256 -35.02 -17.98 -14.17
N VAL A 257 -34.01 -17.11 -14.40
CA VAL A 257 -32.62 -17.54 -14.44
C VAL A 257 -32.36 -18.04 -13.02
N GLU A 258 -32.50 -19.33 -12.84
CA GLU A 258 -31.98 -20.07 -11.71
C GLU A 258 -30.47 -19.80 -11.73
N GLU A 259 -30.03 -18.81 -10.92
CA GLU A 259 -28.61 -18.62 -10.60
C GLU A 259 -28.16 -19.91 -9.89
N GLN A 260 -27.70 -20.85 -10.70
CA GLN A 260 -26.95 -21.99 -10.15
C GLN A 260 -25.86 -21.39 -9.28
N PRO A 261 -25.67 -21.86 -8.03
CA PRO A 261 -24.59 -21.42 -7.18
C PRO A 261 -23.29 -21.80 -7.88
N GLN A 262 -22.73 -20.86 -8.65
CA GLN A 262 -21.43 -21.05 -9.26
C GLN A 262 -20.45 -21.26 -8.11
N THR A 263 -19.96 -22.48 -8.00
CA THR A 263 -18.94 -22.82 -7.02
C THR A 263 -17.77 -21.87 -7.24
N PHE A 264 -17.53 -20.96 -6.27
CA PHE A 264 -16.44 -19.97 -6.31
C PHE A 264 -15.09 -20.62 -6.68
N TRP A 265 -14.85 -21.86 -6.25
CA TRP A 265 -13.64 -22.64 -6.45
C TRP A 265 -13.52 -23.22 -7.88
N THR A 266 -13.58 -22.33 -8.88
CA THR A 266 -13.22 -22.68 -10.27
C THR A 266 -11.70 -22.72 -10.41
N GLN A 267 -11.20 -23.58 -11.30
CA GLN A 267 -9.76 -23.67 -11.59
C GLN A 267 -9.17 -22.29 -11.99
N ARG A 268 -9.94 -21.46 -12.68
CA ARG A 268 -9.57 -20.10 -13.04
C ARG A 268 -9.35 -19.22 -11.78
N ASN A 269 -10.28 -19.23 -10.84
CA ASN A 269 -10.19 -18.40 -9.64
C ASN A 269 -9.04 -18.84 -8.74
N ILE A 270 -8.81 -20.15 -8.59
CA ILE A 270 -7.66 -20.69 -7.86
C ILE A 270 -6.36 -20.22 -8.50
N TYR A 271 -6.26 -20.30 -9.83
CA TYR A 271 -5.09 -19.80 -10.56
C TYR A 271 -4.86 -18.30 -10.33
N LEU A 272 -5.90 -17.46 -10.42
CA LEU A 272 -5.80 -16.02 -10.20
C LEU A 272 -5.38 -15.70 -8.76
N LEU A 273 -5.94 -16.39 -7.76
CA LEU A 273 -5.56 -16.23 -6.36
C LEU A 273 -4.11 -16.64 -6.09
N SER A 274 -3.66 -17.74 -6.71
CA SER A 274 -2.27 -18.21 -6.60
C SER A 274 -1.31 -17.22 -7.25
N LEU A 275 -1.65 -16.71 -8.43
CA LEU A 275 -0.87 -15.69 -9.12
C LEU A 275 -0.77 -14.40 -8.31
N LEU A 276 -1.87 -14.00 -7.67
CA LEU A 276 -1.93 -12.84 -6.79
C LEU A 276 -1.07 -13.03 -5.53
N ALA A 277 -1.12 -14.22 -4.90
CA ALA A 277 -0.30 -14.53 -3.74
C ALA A 277 1.21 -14.49 -4.06
N VAL A 278 1.62 -15.12 -5.19
CA VAL A 278 3.02 -15.07 -5.64
C VAL A 278 3.45 -13.63 -5.97
N SER A 279 2.60 -12.87 -6.66
CA SER A 279 2.87 -11.47 -6.97
C SER A 279 3.12 -10.65 -5.71
N ASN A 280 2.31 -10.85 -4.67
CA ASN A 280 2.46 -10.11 -3.42
C ASN A 280 3.62 -10.63 -2.56
N ALA A 281 3.95 -11.92 -2.60
CA ALA A 281 5.17 -12.43 -2.00
C ALA A 281 6.42 -11.74 -2.57
N LEU A 282 6.48 -11.57 -3.89
CA LEU A 282 7.60 -10.90 -4.56
C LEU A 282 7.62 -9.40 -4.30
N THR A 283 6.48 -8.70 -4.43
CA THR A 283 6.44 -7.23 -4.35
C THR A 283 6.48 -6.66 -2.95
N ASN A 284 5.95 -7.37 -1.95
CA ASN A 284 5.83 -6.86 -0.58
C ASN A 284 6.77 -7.59 0.41
N GLY A 285 7.29 -8.76 0.04
CA GLY A 285 8.15 -9.56 0.91
C GLY A 285 9.57 -9.71 0.38
N VAL A 286 9.74 -10.38 -0.76
CA VAL A 286 11.05 -10.81 -1.26
C VAL A 286 11.90 -9.63 -1.71
N LEU A 287 11.47 -8.90 -2.73
CA LEU A 287 12.29 -7.85 -3.35
C LEU A 287 12.56 -6.67 -2.40
N PRO A 288 11.57 -6.17 -1.64
CA PRO A 288 11.85 -5.12 -0.68
C PRO A 288 12.91 -5.50 0.36
N SER A 289 12.91 -6.75 0.83
CA SER A 289 13.88 -7.23 1.83
C SER A 289 15.33 -7.23 1.34
N VAL A 290 15.56 -7.31 0.03
CA VAL A 290 16.91 -7.36 -0.56
C VAL A 290 17.25 -6.14 -1.42
N GLN A 291 16.38 -5.14 -1.46
CA GLN A 291 16.54 -3.98 -2.31
C GLN A 291 17.82 -3.20 -2.03
N SER A 292 18.23 -3.08 -0.77
CA SER A 292 19.53 -2.48 -0.39
C SER A 292 20.70 -3.23 -1.01
N PHE A 293 20.68 -4.56 -0.96
CA PHE A 293 21.77 -5.41 -1.50
C PHE A 293 21.85 -5.38 -3.03
N SER A 294 20.73 -5.22 -3.72
CA SER A 294 20.70 -5.10 -5.18
C SER A 294 21.08 -3.71 -5.70
N CYS A 295 20.86 -2.64 -4.94
CA CYS A 295 21.00 -1.27 -5.40
C CYS A 295 22.25 -0.56 -4.86
N LEU A 296 22.56 -0.71 -3.56
CA LEU A 296 23.65 0.04 -2.90
C LEU A 296 25.05 -0.24 -3.44
N PRO A 297 25.40 -1.42 -3.96
CA PRO A 297 26.68 -1.61 -4.64
C PRO A 297 26.91 -0.62 -5.79
N TYR A 298 25.84 -0.21 -6.49
CA TYR A 298 25.88 0.79 -7.57
C TYR A 298 25.80 2.23 -7.08
N GLY A 299 25.68 2.45 -5.76
CA GLY A 299 25.68 3.75 -5.12
C GLY A 299 24.32 4.15 -4.53
N THR A 300 24.36 5.09 -3.58
CA THR A 300 23.19 5.60 -2.86
C THR A 300 22.17 6.26 -3.79
N MET A 301 22.63 6.94 -4.86
CA MET A 301 21.76 7.56 -5.85
C MET A 301 20.96 6.51 -6.64
N THR A 302 21.55 5.37 -6.98
CA THR A 302 20.86 4.25 -7.65
C THR A 302 19.76 3.70 -6.75
N PHE A 303 20.04 3.52 -5.46
CA PHE A 303 19.05 3.06 -4.49
C PHE A 303 17.89 4.05 -4.37
N HIS A 304 18.18 5.33 -4.18
CA HIS A 304 17.17 6.38 -4.11
C HIS A 304 16.27 6.42 -5.34
N LEU A 305 16.87 6.49 -6.54
CA LEU A 305 16.11 6.50 -7.79
C LEU A 305 15.28 5.23 -7.98
N SER A 306 15.81 4.07 -7.61
CA SER A 306 15.06 2.81 -7.69
C SER A 306 13.82 2.85 -6.80
N VAL A 307 13.94 3.31 -5.56
CA VAL A 307 12.80 3.41 -4.62
C VAL A 307 11.78 4.44 -5.10
N VAL A 308 12.22 5.64 -5.45
CA VAL A 308 11.31 6.74 -5.82
C VAL A 308 10.57 6.44 -7.12
N LEU A 309 11.30 6.02 -8.17
CA LEU A 309 10.71 5.78 -9.49
C LEU A 309 9.80 4.52 -9.49
N ALA A 310 10.15 3.49 -8.71
CA ALA A 310 9.26 2.34 -8.50
C ALA A 310 7.95 2.75 -7.80
N ASN A 311 8.02 3.62 -6.77
CA ASN A 311 6.83 4.14 -6.10
C ASN A 311 5.96 5.03 -7.02
N ILE A 312 6.55 5.74 -7.98
CA ILE A 312 5.81 6.47 -9.02
C ILE A 312 5.20 5.50 -10.05
N ALA A 313 5.91 4.45 -10.44
CA ALA A 313 5.44 3.46 -11.41
C ALA A 313 4.19 2.71 -10.91
N ASN A 314 4.07 2.49 -9.60
CA ASN A 314 2.93 1.78 -9.00
C ASN A 314 1.58 2.47 -9.30
N PRO A 315 1.30 3.74 -8.91
CA PRO A 315 0.04 4.41 -9.23
C PRO A 315 -0.18 4.59 -10.73
N LEU A 316 0.87 4.79 -11.53
CA LEU A 316 0.75 4.87 -12.99
C LEU A 316 0.26 3.55 -13.58
N ALA A 317 0.80 2.43 -13.13
CA ALA A 317 0.36 1.11 -13.58
C ALA A 317 -1.08 0.81 -13.15
N CYS A 318 -1.47 1.19 -11.93
CA CYS A 318 -2.85 1.08 -11.45
C CYS A 318 -3.80 1.93 -12.32
N PHE A 319 -3.38 3.14 -12.69
CA PHE A 319 -4.15 4.00 -13.58
C PHE A 319 -4.34 3.36 -14.96
N VAL A 320 -3.29 2.79 -15.56
CA VAL A 320 -3.38 2.05 -16.83
C VAL A 320 -4.36 0.89 -16.71
N ALA A 321 -4.33 0.14 -15.60
CA ALA A 321 -5.23 -0.99 -15.35
C ALA A 321 -6.71 -0.58 -15.27
N MET A 322 -7.03 0.66 -14.93
CA MET A 322 -8.42 1.17 -14.94
C MET A 322 -9.01 1.29 -16.34
N PHE A 323 -8.17 1.53 -17.35
CA PHE A 323 -8.61 1.69 -18.75
C PHE A 323 -8.45 0.40 -19.56
N PHE A 324 -7.41 -0.37 -19.27
CA PHE A 324 -7.05 -1.57 -20.02
C PHE A 324 -7.05 -2.78 -19.08
N VAL A 325 -8.14 -3.56 -19.11
CA VAL A 325 -8.27 -4.78 -18.29
C VAL A 325 -7.99 -6.01 -19.17
N LEU A 326 -6.86 -6.67 -18.94
CA LEU A 326 -6.50 -7.92 -19.61
C LEU A 326 -7.29 -9.08 -19.00
N ARG A 327 -8.33 -9.58 -19.70
CA ARG A 327 -9.22 -10.64 -19.21
C ARG A 327 -8.69 -12.06 -19.42
N SER A 328 -7.61 -12.22 -20.18
CA SER A 328 -7.01 -13.53 -20.51
C SER A 328 -6.15 -14.04 -19.36
N SER A 329 -6.50 -15.19 -18.79
CA SER A 329 -5.69 -15.84 -17.74
C SER A 329 -4.27 -16.19 -18.22
N THR A 330 -4.15 -16.62 -19.47
CA THR A 330 -2.86 -16.91 -20.11
C THR A 330 -2.02 -15.63 -20.26
N GLY A 331 -2.64 -14.53 -20.69
CA GLY A 331 -1.98 -13.21 -20.78
C GLY A 331 -1.47 -12.71 -19.45
N LEU A 332 -2.25 -12.88 -18.36
CA LEU A 332 -1.82 -12.54 -17.00
C LEU A 332 -0.65 -13.41 -16.54
N GLY A 333 -0.64 -14.69 -16.91
CA GLY A 333 0.48 -15.60 -16.66
C GLY A 333 1.77 -15.15 -17.36
N PHE A 334 1.71 -14.77 -18.62
CA PHE A 334 2.87 -14.23 -19.36
C PHE A 334 3.37 -12.91 -18.75
N LEU A 335 2.46 -12.03 -18.32
CA LEU A 335 2.81 -10.78 -17.65
C LEU A 335 3.53 -11.03 -16.32
N SER A 336 3.03 -11.99 -15.54
CA SER A 336 3.67 -12.43 -14.28
C SER A 336 5.04 -13.05 -14.53
N LEU A 337 5.18 -13.86 -15.57
CA LEU A 337 6.47 -14.46 -15.95
C LEU A 337 7.48 -13.37 -16.36
N ALA A 338 7.06 -12.41 -17.17
CA ALA A 338 7.90 -11.27 -17.54
C ALA A 338 8.35 -10.47 -16.31
N GLY A 339 7.43 -10.15 -15.38
CA GLY A 339 7.77 -9.51 -14.10
C GLY A 339 8.69 -10.38 -13.25
N GLY A 340 8.49 -11.70 -13.27
CA GLY A 340 9.34 -12.70 -12.58
C GLY A 340 10.79 -12.72 -13.08
N VAL A 341 11.01 -12.48 -14.38
CA VAL A 341 12.38 -12.36 -14.95
C VAL A 341 13.12 -11.15 -14.34
N PHE A 342 12.44 -9.99 -14.24
CA PHE A 342 13.05 -8.82 -13.59
C PHE A 342 13.24 -9.03 -12.09
N ALA A 343 12.32 -9.72 -11.42
CA ALA A 343 12.49 -10.11 -10.02
C ALA A 343 13.71 -11.01 -9.82
N ALA A 344 13.86 -12.04 -10.67
CA ALA A 344 15.00 -12.94 -10.63
C ALA A 344 16.33 -12.21 -10.90
N TYR A 345 16.33 -11.26 -11.83
CA TYR A 345 17.51 -10.41 -12.10
C TYR A 345 17.90 -9.60 -10.85
N LEU A 346 16.95 -8.88 -10.24
CA LEU A 346 17.20 -8.07 -9.03
C LEU A 346 17.65 -8.94 -7.84
N LEU A 347 17.08 -10.13 -7.69
CA LEU A 347 17.46 -11.08 -6.65
C LEU A 347 18.87 -11.64 -6.91
N ALA A 348 19.21 -11.94 -8.15
CA ALA A 348 20.56 -12.36 -8.54
C ALA A 348 21.62 -11.29 -8.24
N LEU A 349 21.31 -10.01 -8.52
CA LEU A 349 22.20 -8.90 -8.15
C LEU A 349 22.42 -8.81 -6.64
N ALA A 350 21.34 -9.00 -5.84
CA ALA A 350 21.46 -9.03 -4.40
C ALA A 350 22.32 -10.21 -3.90
N ALA A 351 22.18 -11.39 -4.51
CA ALA A 351 22.97 -12.58 -4.18
C ALA A 351 24.46 -12.42 -4.55
N LEU A 352 24.74 -11.65 -5.61
CA LEU A 352 26.10 -11.32 -6.04
C LEU A 352 26.71 -10.13 -5.30
N SER A 353 25.96 -9.50 -4.39
CA SER A 353 26.49 -8.42 -3.54
C SER A 353 27.65 -8.97 -2.68
N PRO A 354 28.76 -8.22 -2.53
CA PRO A 354 28.98 -6.81 -2.85
C PRO A 354 29.52 -6.52 -4.26
N CYS A 355 29.73 -7.52 -5.09
CA CYS A 355 30.39 -7.39 -6.40
C CYS A 355 29.49 -7.86 -7.56
N PRO A 356 28.36 -7.18 -7.83
CA PRO A 356 27.48 -7.50 -8.94
C PRO A 356 28.13 -7.10 -10.29
N PRO A 357 27.64 -7.67 -11.42
CA PRO A 357 28.15 -7.35 -12.74
C PRO A 357 27.92 -5.86 -13.09
N LEU A 358 28.77 -5.31 -13.97
CA LEU A 358 28.74 -3.90 -14.39
C LEU A 358 28.96 -2.89 -13.24
N LEU A 359 29.58 -3.30 -12.15
CA LEU A 359 30.00 -2.39 -11.08
C LEU A 359 30.99 -1.35 -11.65
N GLY A 360 30.79 -0.07 -11.26
CA GLY A 360 31.58 1.06 -11.79
C GLY A 360 31.16 1.56 -13.18
N ASN A 361 30.20 0.89 -13.84
CA ASN A 361 29.64 1.38 -15.11
C ASN A 361 28.25 2.02 -14.85
N PRO A 362 27.98 3.24 -15.37
CA PRO A 362 26.66 3.88 -15.24
C PRO A 362 25.51 3.02 -15.77
N ALA A 363 25.77 2.16 -16.76
CA ALA A 363 24.77 1.24 -17.29
C ALA A 363 24.26 0.22 -16.24
N GLY A 364 25.12 -0.22 -15.31
CA GLY A 364 24.73 -1.14 -14.24
C GLY A 364 23.65 -0.53 -13.35
N GLY A 365 23.88 0.67 -12.83
CA GLY A 365 22.90 1.40 -12.03
C GLY A 365 21.59 1.68 -12.79
N ALA A 366 21.68 2.10 -14.06
CA ALA A 366 20.51 2.34 -14.90
C ALA A 366 19.67 1.06 -15.10
N LEU A 367 20.32 -0.10 -15.34
CA LEU A 367 19.62 -1.37 -15.49
C LEU A 367 18.88 -1.80 -14.22
N VAL A 368 19.47 -1.58 -13.04
CA VAL A 368 18.81 -1.87 -11.75
C VAL A 368 17.56 -1.02 -11.60
N VAL A 369 17.67 0.29 -11.83
CA VAL A 369 16.53 1.23 -11.72
C VAL A 369 15.42 0.86 -12.70
N ILE A 370 15.75 0.67 -13.97
CA ILE A 370 14.78 0.31 -15.02
C ILE A 370 14.10 -1.03 -14.70
N SER A 371 14.86 -2.03 -14.25
CA SER A 371 14.32 -3.33 -13.86
C SER A 371 13.36 -3.21 -12.67
N GLY A 372 13.67 -2.38 -11.68
CA GLY A 372 12.79 -2.08 -10.55
C GLY A 372 11.49 -1.40 -10.97
N ILE A 373 11.56 -0.43 -11.89
CA ILE A 373 10.38 0.27 -12.44
C ILE A 373 9.48 -0.71 -13.18
N ILE A 374 10.04 -1.51 -14.10
CA ILE A 374 9.28 -2.49 -14.91
C ILE A 374 8.66 -3.55 -14.00
N PHE A 375 9.43 -4.12 -13.07
CA PHE A 375 8.96 -5.08 -12.08
C PHE A 375 7.74 -4.54 -11.32
N THR A 376 7.88 -3.35 -10.71
CA THR A 376 6.81 -2.75 -9.92
C THR A 376 5.59 -2.42 -10.79
N GLY A 377 5.80 -1.88 -11.99
CA GLY A 377 4.72 -1.55 -12.91
C GLY A 377 3.92 -2.78 -13.35
N LEU A 378 4.59 -3.87 -13.76
CA LEU A 378 3.94 -5.10 -14.21
C LEU A 378 3.12 -5.75 -13.08
N PHE A 379 3.70 -5.89 -11.88
CA PHE A 379 2.99 -6.52 -10.77
C PHE A 379 1.89 -5.64 -10.17
N SER A 380 2.04 -4.31 -10.19
CA SER A 380 0.97 -3.40 -9.78
C SER A 380 -0.22 -3.45 -10.74
N TYR A 381 0.04 -3.46 -12.04
CA TYR A 381 -0.98 -3.70 -13.06
C TYR A 381 -1.69 -5.05 -12.85
N LEU A 382 -0.90 -6.12 -12.66
CA LEU A 382 -1.42 -7.48 -12.45
C LEU A 382 -2.35 -7.55 -11.24
N LYS A 383 -1.95 -6.96 -10.10
CA LYS A 383 -2.76 -6.94 -8.86
C LYS A 383 -4.12 -6.28 -9.07
N VAL A 384 -4.16 -5.13 -9.75
CA VAL A 384 -5.41 -4.41 -10.01
C VAL A 384 -6.31 -5.20 -10.95
N VAL A 385 -5.77 -5.74 -12.03
CA VAL A 385 -6.55 -6.52 -13.00
C VAL A 385 -7.12 -7.79 -12.36
N ILE A 386 -6.32 -8.55 -11.62
CA ILE A 386 -6.80 -9.75 -10.92
C ILE A 386 -7.86 -9.37 -9.87
N GLY A 387 -7.64 -8.29 -9.11
CA GLY A 387 -8.63 -7.79 -8.16
C GLY A 387 -9.96 -7.44 -8.83
N THR A 388 -9.93 -6.81 -10.01
CA THR A 388 -11.13 -6.49 -10.80
C THR A 388 -11.85 -7.76 -11.28
N LEU A 389 -11.12 -8.75 -11.80
CA LEU A 389 -11.69 -10.00 -12.26
C LEU A 389 -12.31 -10.83 -11.12
N LEU A 390 -11.69 -10.82 -9.95
CA LEU A 390 -12.21 -11.48 -8.76
C LEU A 390 -13.42 -10.74 -8.17
N HIS A 391 -13.46 -9.40 -8.26
CA HIS A 391 -14.62 -8.61 -7.89
C HIS A 391 -15.86 -8.99 -8.72
N GLU A 392 -15.68 -9.21 -10.05
CA GLU A 392 -16.74 -9.67 -10.95
C GLU A 392 -17.27 -11.08 -10.56
N ALA A 393 -16.44 -11.89 -9.85
CA ALA A 393 -16.80 -13.23 -9.39
C ALA A 393 -17.58 -13.28 -8.06
N GLY A 394 -17.83 -12.12 -7.42
CA GLY A 394 -18.69 -11.98 -6.25
C GLY A 394 -17.96 -11.66 -4.93
N HIS A 395 -18.74 -11.46 -3.87
CA HIS A 395 -18.25 -10.99 -2.57
C HIS A 395 -17.25 -11.97 -1.91
N ALA A 396 -17.48 -13.28 -2.00
CA ALA A 396 -16.57 -14.30 -1.47
C ALA A 396 -15.20 -14.26 -2.16
N ALA A 397 -15.16 -13.97 -3.47
CA ALA A 397 -13.94 -13.85 -4.24
C ALA A 397 -13.06 -12.68 -3.76
N LEU A 398 -13.68 -11.58 -3.38
CA LEU A 398 -12.99 -10.40 -2.90
C LEU A 398 -12.34 -10.64 -1.53
N LEU A 399 -13.01 -11.39 -0.66
CA LEU A 399 -12.43 -11.82 0.63
C LEU A 399 -11.17 -12.67 0.41
N TRP A 400 -11.26 -13.68 -0.46
CA TRP A 400 -10.11 -14.54 -0.80
C TRP A 400 -9.00 -13.79 -1.52
N CYS A 401 -9.32 -12.76 -2.30
CA CYS A 401 -8.36 -11.84 -2.88
C CYS A 401 -7.53 -11.17 -1.78
N GLY A 402 -8.18 -10.58 -0.77
CA GLY A 402 -7.51 -9.97 0.37
C GLY A 402 -6.65 -10.97 1.15
N ILE A 403 -7.17 -12.16 1.43
CA ILE A 403 -6.42 -13.23 2.12
C ILE A 403 -5.16 -13.62 1.32
N SER A 404 -5.28 -13.79 -0.02
CA SER A 404 -4.15 -14.17 -0.87
C SER A 404 -3.07 -13.08 -0.92
N ILE A 405 -3.46 -11.80 -0.95
CA ILE A 405 -2.53 -10.67 -0.89
C ILE A 405 -1.73 -10.72 0.42
N GLN A 406 -2.41 -10.86 1.55
CA GLN A 406 -1.77 -10.83 2.86
C GLN A 406 -0.94 -12.09 3.14
N ALA A 407 -1.47 -13.27 2.78
CA ALA A 407 -0.74 -14.52 2.92
C ALA A 407 0.55 -14.52 2.07
N GLY A 408 0.46 -14.07 0.81
CA GLY A 408 1.63 -13.94 -0.05
C GLY A 408 2.68 -13.00 0.54
N SER A 409 2.28 -11.80 0.95
CA SER A 409 3.17 -10.81 1.56
C SER A 409 3.86 -11.34 2.82
N LEU A 410 3.09 -12.00 3.70
CA LEU A 410 3.60 -12.59 4.95
C LEU A 410 4.60 -13.71 4.68
N ILE A 411 4.26 -14.65 3.77
CA ILE A 411 5.15 -15.76 3.40
C ILE A 411 6.45 -15.22 2.82
N GLY A 412 6.38 -14.24 1.90
CA GLY A 412 7.56 -13.61 1.31
C GLY A 412 8.45 -12.94 2.37
N ALA A 413 7.88 -12.15 3.27
CA ALA A 413 8.61 -11.46 4.32
C ALA A 413 9.24 -12.43 5.34
N LEU A 414 8.48 -13.42 5.82
CA LEU A 414 8.97 -14.43 6.77
C LEU A 414 10.03 -15.36 6.18
N THR A 415 9.99 -15.61 4.87
CA THR A 415 11.03 -16.38 4.18
C THR A 415 12.32 -15.58 4.06
N MET A 416 12.23 -14.30 3.68
CA MET A 416 13.41 -13.48 3.45
C MET A 416 14.07 -12.99 4.74
N PHE A 417 13.31 -12.75 5.80
CA PHE A 417 13.84 -12.24 7.05
C PHE A 417 14.97 -13.12 7.63
N PRO A 418 14.81 -14.44 7.82
CA PRO A 418 15.91 -15.29 8.28
C PRO A 418 17.06 -15.38 7.29
N LEU A 419 16.81 -15.40 5.97
CA LEU A 419 17.87 -15.43 4.96
C LEU A 419 18.77 -14.20 5.02
N VAL A 420 18.19 -13.03 5.28
CA VAL A 420 18.92 -11.76 5.38
C VAL A 420 19.60 -11.62 6.76
N ASN A 421 18.86 -11.86 7.86
CA ASN A 421 19.29 -11.46 9.21
C ASN A 421 19.90 -12.58 10.05
N VAL A 422 19.58 -13.87 9.76
CA VAL A 422 20.10 -15.00 10.54
C VAL A 422 21.19 -15.73 9.78
N TYR A 423 20.91 -16.08 8.51
CA TYR A 423 21.85 -16.82 7.69
C TYR A 423 22.85 -15.93 6.95
N HIS A 424 22.63 -14.59 6.93
CA HIS A 424 23.49 -13.61 6.26
C HIS A 424 23.88 -14.03 4.83
N VAL A 425 22.89 -14.53 4.07
CA VAL A 425 23.09 -14.98 2.68
C VAL A 425 23.55 -13.83 1.79
N PHE A 426 23.09 -12.62 2.08
CA PHE A 426 23.44 -11.40 1.35
C PHE A 426 24.53 -10.64 2.09
N LYS A 427 25.57 -10.24 1.35
CA LYS A 427 26.74 -9.57 1.93
C LYS A 427 26.69 -8.07 1.67
N GLN A 428 27.02 -7.29 2.71
CA GLN A 428 27.11 -5.84 2.64
C GLN A 428 28.47 -5.42 2.07
N ALA A 429 28.50 -4.44 1.17
CA ALA A 429 29.71 -3.81 0.71
C ALA A 429 30.32 -2.91 1.79
N GLN A 430 31.63 -2.94 1.96
CA GLN A 430 32.34 -2.00 2.81
C GLN A 430 32.53 -0.68 2.06
N ALA A 431 32.25 0.44 2.70
CA ALA A 431 32.42 1.75 2.11
C ALA A 431 33.91 2.04 1.82
N CYS A 432 34.21 2.59 0.66
CA CYS A 432 35.55 3.01 0.24
C CYS A 432 36.62 1.90 0.21
N VAL A 433 36.21 0.64 0.07
CA VAL A 433 37.08 -0.52 -0.11
C VAL A 433 36.72 -1.20 -1.43
N ASP A 434 37.72 -1.64 -2.18
CA ASP A 434 37.47 -2.50 -3.33
C ASP A 434 37.05 -3.89 -2.85
N ASN A 435 35.74 -4.12 -2.85
CA ASN A 435 35.15 -5.36 -2.38
C ASN A 435 35.34 -6.52 -3.37
N CYS A 436 35.76 -6.24 -4.60
CA CYS A 436 35.89 -7.24 -5.67
C CYS A 436 37.27 -7.87 -5.74
N SER A 437 38.32 -7.18 -5.29
CA SER A 437 39.68 -7.66 -5.32
C SER A 437 40.03 -8.78 -4.31
N LYS A 438 39.07 -9.09 -3.38
CA LYS A 438 39.28 -10.12 -2.33
C LYS A 438 38.59 -11.45 -2.62
N GLN A 439 38.10 -11.68 -3.85
CA GLN A 439 37.40 -12.93 -4.22
C GLN A 439 38.25 -13.83 -5.15
N GLU A 440 39.56 -13.57 -5.31
CA GLU A 440 40.51 -14.52 -5.94
C GLU A 440 41.12 -15.46 -4.90
#